data_ce79372ee140e7e32ab4c3ee15dffa1b
#
_entry.id   ce79372ee140e7e32ab4c3ee15dffa1b
#
_cell.length_a   1.000
_cell.length_b   1.000
_cell.length_c   1.000
_cell.angle_alpha   90.00
_cell.angle_beta   90.00
_cell.angle_gamma   90.00
#
_symmetry.space_group_name_H-M   'P 1'
#
loop_
_entity.id
_entity.type
_entity.pdbx_description
1 polymer ?
#
loop_
_entity_poly.entity_id
_entity_poly.type
_entity_poly.pdbx_seq_one_letter_code
_entity_poly.pdbx_strand_id
1 'polypeptide(L)'
;MVDIVADHVTACRSAGLKIEGPVEEFTQVVEAVLPEDLTGTYSCVVLAVKAQATEAAIASILPHLREDGFILSAQNGLNEKVIAGLAGAHRTMGAFVNYGADWIEPGRILFGNRGAVVVGETDNVIRERTQRMHKLLRIVEPDAVLTDDIWGYLWSKMGYGAMLFATALTSDSMTANFADLDRGPALTGLAREVMRTAVAEGVNPRPFNGFEPKAFMPNAADASALK
;
A
#
# COMPACT_ATOMS: atom_id res chain seq x y z
N MET A 1 4.72 1.47 -17.61
CA MET A 1 4.88 0.50 -16.50
C MET A 1 6.28 -0.08 -16.55
N VAL A 2 6.90 -0.35 -15.40
CA VAL A 2 8.20 -1.04 -15.32
C VAL A 2 8.01 -2.29 -14.46
N ASP A 3 8.43 -3.45 -14.96
CA ASP A 3 8.35 -4.72 -14.25
C ASP A 3 9.56 -5.60 -14.59
N ILE A 4 9.98 -6.46 -13.65
CA ILE A 4 11.12 -7.37 -13.85
C ILE A 4 10.72 -8.69 -14.53
N VAL A 5 9.43 -8.98 -14.65
CA VAL A 5 8.91 -10.21 -15.26
C VAL A 5 8.72 -9.99 -16.77
N ALA A 6 9.65 -10.47 -17.56
CA ALA A 6 9.67 -10.25 -19.01
C ALA A 6 8.38 -10.70 -19.73
N ASP A 7 7.80 -11.83 -19.29
CA ASP A 7 6.54 -12.33 -19.87
C ASP A 7 5.37 -11.40 -19.54
N HIS A 8 5.36 -10.79 -18.34
CA HIS A 8 4.35 -9.81 -17.96
C HIS A 8 4.48 -8.53 -18.78
N VAL A 9 5.69 -8.02 -18.96
CA VAL A 9 5.99 -6.86 -19.81
C VAL A 9 5.52 -7.12 -21.25
N THR A 10 5.85 -8.28 -21.80
CA THR A 10 5.47 -8.68 -23.16
C THR A 10 3.95 -8.76 -23.31
N ALA A 11 3.26 -9.42 -22.38
CA ALA A 11 1.81 -9.54 -22.41
C ALA A 11 1.11 -8.16 -22.34
N CYS A 12 1.56 -7.30 -21.41
CA CYS A 12 0.99 -5.94 -21.25
C CYS A 12 1.18 -5.06 -22.48
N ARG A 13 2.30 -5.20 -23.20
CA ARG A 13 2.58 -4.45 -24.43
C ARG A 13 1.78 -4.95 -25.62
N SER A 14 1.64 -6.26 -25.76
CA SER A 14 1.04 -6.88 -26.98
C SER A 14 -0.47 -6.99 -26.90
N ALA A 15 -1.00 -7.44 -25.77
CA ALA A 15 -2.42 -7.69 -25.54
C ALA A 15 -3.10 -6.68 -24.60
N GLY A 16 -2.29 -5.93 -23.85
CA GLY A 16 -2.76 -5.05 -22.77
C GLY A 16 -2.80 -5.76 -21.40
N LEU A 17 -2.87 -4.96 -20.35
CA LEU A 17 -3.13 -5.43 -19.00
C LEU A 17 -4.63 -5.67 -18.84
N LYS A 18 -5.01 -6.92 -18.63
CA LYS A 18 -6.40 -7.32 -18.36
C LYS A 18 -6.65 -7.27 -16.87
N ILE A 19 -7.63 -6.47 -16.48
CA ILE A 19 -8.22 -6.48 -15.14
C ILE A 19 -9.52 -7.26 -15.24
N GLU A 20 -9.73 -8.22 -14.36
CA GLU A 20 -10.95 -9.04 -14.30
C GLU A 20 -11.38 -9.28 -12.86
N GLY A 21 -12.63 -9.65 -12.65
CA GLY A 21 -13.16 -9.97 -11.32
C GLY A 21 -14.48 -9.26 -11.01
N PRO A 22 -14.97 -9.40 -9.78
CA PRO A 22 -16.32 -8.90 -9.41
C PRO A 22 -16.40 -7.37 -9.33
N VAL A 23 -15.28 -6.66 -9.29
CA VAL A 23 -15.25 -5.19 -9.11
C VAL A 23 -15.37 -4.50 -10.46
N GLU A 24 -14.54 -4.91 -11.43
CA GLU A 24 -14.46 -4.28 -12.74
C GLU A 24 -13.78 -5.22 -13.74
N GLU A 25 -14.14 -5.11 -15.01
CA GLU A 25 -13.50 -5.86 -16.08
C GLU A 25 -13.18 -4.94 -17.24
N PHE A 26 -11.88 -4.86 -17.61
CA PHE A 26 -11.40 -4.11 -18.77
C PHE A 26 -10.01 -4.58 -19.18
N THR A 27 -9.58 -4.15 -20.37
CA THR A 27 -8.20 -4.34 -20.85
C THR A 27 -7.64 -2.99 -21.27
N GLN A 28 -6.45 -2.66 -20.77
CA GLN A 28 -5.75 -1.44 -21.12
C GLN A 28 -4.38 -1.76 -21.71
N VAL A 29 -4.15 -1.32 -22.94
CA VAL A 29 -2.79 -1.35 -23.52
C VAL A 29 -1.92 -0.36 -22.74
N VAL A 30 -0.80 -0.83 -22.23
CA VAL A 30 0.13 -0.02 -21.45
C VAL A 30 1.53 -0.13 -22.05
N GLU A 31 2.25 0.98 -22.09
CA GLU A 31 3.69 0.95 -22.35
C GLU A 31 4.36 0.27 -21.14
N ALA A 32 4.94 -0.89 -21.39
CA ALA A 32 5.62 -1.69 -20.39
C ALA A 32 7.06 -1.96 -20.82
N VAL A 33 8.01 -1.83 -19.90
CA VAL A 33 9.43 -2.04 -20.14
C VAL A 33 10.09 -2.78 -18.98
N LEU A 34 11.19 -3.46 -19.27
CA LEU A 34 12.09 -3.95 -18.23
C LEU A 34 12.87 -2.77 -17.61
N PRO A 35 13.40 -2.91 -16.37
CA PRO A 35 14.17 -1.84 -15.75
C PRO A 35 15.36 -1.35 -16.58
N GLU A 36 16.07 -2.25 -17.28
CA GLU A 36 17.20 -1.95 -18.14
C GLU A 36 16.83 -1.18 -19.42
N ASP A 37 15.57 -1.27 -19.84
CA ASP A 37 15.03 -0.58 -21.02
C ASP A 37 14.38 0.77 -20.66
N LEU A 38 14.40 1.16 -19.38
CA LEU A 38 13.79 2.40 -18.94
C LEU A 38 14.54 3.61 -19.53
N THR A 39 13.82 4.50 -20.16
CA THR A 39 14.37 5.71 -20.78
C THR A 39 13.60 6.96 -20.34
N GLY A 40 14.20 8.13 -20.60
CA GLY A 40 13.56 9.42 -20.28
C GLY A 40 13.64 9.78 -18.81
N THR A 41 12.87 10.81 -18.42
CA THR A 41 12.78 11.31 -17.05
C THR A 41 11.33 11.52 -16.61
N TYR A 42 11.04 11.27 -15.35
CA TYR A 42 9.69 11.26 -14.80
C TYR A 42 9.56 12.25 -13.65
N SER A 43 8.45 12.97 -13.61
CA SER A 43 8.10 13.87 -12.50
C SER A 43 7.47 13.14 -11.31
N CYS A 44 6.88 11.97 -11.56
CA CYS A 44 6.28 11.12 -10.54
C CYS A 44 6.51 9.65 -10.88
N VAL A 45 6.93 8.89 -9.89
CA VAL A 45 7.03 7.42 -9.96
C VAL A 45 6.18 6.83 -8.86
N VAL A 46 5.25 5.95 -9.23
CA VAL A 46 4.50 5.14 -8.26
C VAL A 46 5.26 3.84 -8.01
N LEU A 47 5.75 3.66 -6.80
CA LEU A 47 6.49 2.45 -6.39
C LEU A 47 5.52 1.46 -5.75
N ALA A 48 5.32 0.32 -6.43
CA ALA A 48 4.38 -0.72 -6.02
C ALA A 48 5.03 -2.12 -5.91
N VAL A 49 6.36 -2.18 -5.89
CA VAL A 49 7.10 -3.43 -5.70
C VAL A 49 6.97 -3.95 -4.26
N LYS A 50 7.22 -5.25 -4.04
CA LYS A 50 7.31 -5.81 -2.69
C LYS A 50 8.42 -5.11 -1.89
N ALA A 51 8.23 -4.98 -0.57
CA ALA A 51 9.13 -4.22 0.32
C ALA A 51 10.61 -4.58 0.18
N GLN A 52 10.93 -5.87 0.04
CA GLN A 52 12.31 -6.35 -0.13
C GLN A 52 12.99 -5.89 -1.43
N ALA A 53 12.22 -5.44 -2.41
CA ALA A 53 12.74 -4.92 -3.68
C ALA A 53 12.85 -3.39 -3.72
N THR A 54 12.50 -2.69 -2.65
CA THR A 54 12.44 -1.23 -2.61
C THR A 54 13.77 -0.58 -2.96
N GLU A 55 14.88 -1.00 -2.34
CA GLU A 55 16.19 -0.41 -2.57
C GLU A 55 16.66 -0.60 -4.02
N ALA A 56 16.53 -1.82 -4.56
CA ALA A 56 16.90 -2.11 -5.93
C ALA A 56 16.06 -1.32 -6.95
N ALA A 57 14.75 -1.23 -6.72
CA ALA A 57 13.85 -0.46 -7.57
C ALA A 57 14.22 1.04 -7.54
N ILE A 58 14.49 1.60 -6.35
CA ILE A 58 14.91 3.00 -6.24
C ILE A 58 16.22 3.23 -6.97
N ALA A 59 17.21 2.36 -6.82
CA ALA A 59 18.49 2.48 -7.50
C ALA A 59 18.32 2.54 -9.04
N SER A 60 17.38 1.76 -9.59
CA SER A 60 17.09 1.76 -11.03
C SER A 60 16.32 3.00 -11.51
N ILE A 61 15.44 3.57 -10.69
CA ILE A 61 14.57 4.69 -11.09
C ILE A 61 15.15 6.07 -10.79
N LEU A 62 16.05 6.20 -9.80
CA LEU A 62 16.61 7.50 -9.43
C LEU A 62 17.28 8.27 -10.58
N PRO A 63 18.03 7.63 -11.50
CA PRO A 63 18.59 8.32 -12.67
C PRO A 63 17.52 8.86 -13.62
N HIS A 64 16.32 8.32 -13.55
CA HIS A 64 15.17 8.69 -14.38
C HIS A 64 14.18 9.60 -13.64
N LEU A 65 14.42 9.93 -12.38
CA LEU A 65 13.56 10.83 -11.62
C LEU A 65 14.06 12.26 -11.80
N ARG A 66 13.19 13.16 -12.28
CA ARG A 66 13.51 14.58 -12.43
C ARG A 66 13.99 15.18 -11.10
N GLU A 67 14.74 16.27 -11.17
CA GLU A 67 15.23 16.98 -9.98
C GLU A 67 14.07 17.41 -9.06
N ASP A 68 12.98 17.91 -9.63
CA ASP A 68 11.73 18.29 -8.96
C ASP A 68 10.74 17.11 -8.80
N GLY A 69 11.12 15.90 -9.22
CA GLY A 69 10.30 14.70 -9.22
C GLY A 69 10.19 14.05 -7.83
N PHE A 70 9.17 13.22 -7.67
CA PHE A 70 8.91 12.52 -6.41
C PHE A 70 8.48 11.07 -6.63
N ILE A 71 8.62 10.26 -5.57
CA ILE A 71 8.20 8.87 -5.51
C ILE A 71 6.99 8.78 -4.60
N LEU A 72 5.89 8.21 -5.11
CA LEU A 72 4.72 7.81 -4.34
C LEU A 72 4.87 6.34 -3.98
N SER A 73 5.01 6.02 -2.70
CA SER A 73 4.97 4.63 -2.22
C SER A 73 3.52 4.15 -2.16
N ALA A 74 3.19 3.13 -2.95
CA ALA A 74 1.93 2.39 -2.88
C ALA A 74 2.15 0.99 -2.27
N GLN A 75 3.20 0.84 -1.49
CA GLN A 75 3.65 -0.42 -0.91
C GLN A 75 2.99 -0.69 0.44
N ASN A 76 2.96 -1.96 0.84
CA ASN A 76 2.63 -2.34 2.22
C ASN A 76 3.84 -2.11 3.13
N GLY A 77 3.60 -1.70 4.37
CA GLY A 77 4.64 -1.44 5.36
C GLY A 77 4.96 0.04 5.49
N LEU A 78 6.17 0.36 5.94
CA LEU A 78 6.67 1.71 6.19
C LEU A 78 7.86 2.02 5.28
N ASN A 79 7.76 1.64 3.99
CA ASN A 79 8.84 1.79 3.01
C ASN A 79 9.16 3.26 2.70
N GLU A 80 8.27 4.19 3.04
CA GLU A 80 8.50 5.63 2.92
C GLU A 80 9.76 6.06 3.70
N LYS A 81 10.09 5.39 4.83
CA LYS A 81 11.32 5.64 5.58
C LYS A 81 12.57 5.25 4.77
N VAL A 82 12.52 4.10 4.06
CA VAL A 82 13.60 3.63 3.19
C VAL A 82 13.74 4.56 1.97
N ILE A 83 12.61 4.88 1.32
CA ILE A 83 12.59 5.78 0.16
C ILE A 83 13.15 7.15 0.52
N ALA A 84 12.75 7.72 1.66
CA ALA A 84 13.24 9.01 2.14
C ALA A 84 14.75 9.01 2.41
N GLY A 85 15.29 7.89 2.90
CA GLY A 85 16.73 7.72 3.11
C GLY A 85 17.54 7.70 1.80
N LEU A 86 16.96 7.19 0.72
CA LEU A 86 17.64 7.01 -0.57
C LEU A 86 17.39 8.17 -1.54
N ALA A 87 16.15 8.65 -1.64
CA ALA A 87 15.73 9.67 -2.60
C ALA A 87 15.57 11.07 -1.98
N GLY A 88 15.55 11.15 -0.64
CA GLY A 88 15.27 12.37 0.11
C GLY A 88 13.81 12.47 0.56
N ALA A 89 13.60 12.94 1.79
CA ALA A 89 12.26 13.07 2.39
C ALA A 89 11.34 13.99 1.57
N HIS A 90 11.86 15.09 1.02
CA HIS A 90 11.12 16.03 0.18
C HIS A 90 10.65 15.45 -1.15
N ARG A 91 11.19 14.30 -1.56
CA ARG A 91 10.84 13.56 -2.78
C ARG A 91 10.01 12.31 -2.49
N THR A 92 9.56 12.13 -1.25
CA THR A 92 8.81 10.95 -0.81
C THR A 92 7.39 11.32 -0.43
N MET A 93 6.43 10.61 -1.02
CA MET A 93 5.00 10.71 -0.71
C MET A 93 4.48 9.31 -0.36
N GLY A 94 3.60 9.22 0.62
CA GLY A 94 2.99 7.96 1.02
C GLY A 94 1.61 7.76 0.40
N ALA A 95 1.31 6.51 0.06
CA ALA A 95 -0.05 6.08 -0.20
C ALA A 95 -0.34 4.75 0.51
N PHE A 96 -1.56 4.64 0.97
CA PHE A 96 -2.13 3.45 1.55
C PHE A 96 -3.19 2.92 0.60
N VAL A 97 -3.02 1.67 0.14
CA VAL A 97 -3.96 1.00 -0.78
C VAL A 97 -4.37 -0.33 -0.16
N ASN A 98 -5.66 -0.51 0.08
CA ASN A 98 -6.21 -1.72 0.74
C ASN A 98 -7.13 -2.51 -0.20
N TYR A 99 -6.68 -2.72 -1.43
CA TYR A 99 -7.40 -3.56 -2.39
C TYR A 99 -7.11 -5.05 -2.20
N GLY A 100 -8.09 -5.88 -2.53
CA GLY A 100 -7.87 -7.29 -2.85
C GLY A 100 -7.61 -7.41 -4.35
N ALA A 101 -6.36 -7.63 -4.73
CA ALA A 101 -5.98 -7.84 -6.11
C ALA A 101 -4.88 -8.90 -6.19
N ASP A 102 -5.06 -9.86 -7.09
CA ASP A 102 -4.17 -10.99 -7.27
C ASP A 102 -3.61 -11.04 -8.69
N TRP A 103 -2.31 -11.28 -8.78
CA TRP A 103 -1.66 -11.60 -10.04
C TRP A 103 -2.01 -13.04 -10.42
N ILE A 104 -2.69 -13.23 -11.56
CA ILE A 104 -3.13 -14.56 -12.02
C ILE A 104 -2.08 -15.18 -12.94
N GLU A 105 -1.68 -14.43 -13.96
CA GLU A 105 -0.68 -14.81 -14.95
C GLU A 105 -0.15 -13.54 -15.66
N PRO A 106 0.90 -13.64 -16.49
CA PRO A 106 1.37 -12.50 -17.26
C PRO A 106 0.25 -11.75 -17.98
N GLY A 107 0.13 -10.44 -17.72
CA GLY A 107 -0.89 -9.57 -18.30
C GLY A 107 -2.29 -9.67 -17.69
N ARG A 108 -2.49 -10.47 -16.60
CA ARG A 108 -3.82 -10.63 -15.98
C ARG A 108 -3.81 -10.43 -14.48
N ILE A 109 -4.70 -9.58 -14.00
CA ILE A 109 -4.92 -9.26 -12.58
C ILE A 109 -6.37 -9.50 -12.24
N LEU A 110 -6.61 -10.25 -11.17
CA LEU A 110 -7.93 -10.36 -10.55
C LEU A 110 -8.13 -9.16 -9.60
N PHE A 111 -9.19 -8.37 -9.82
CA PHE A 111 -9.60 -7.31 -8.90
C PHE A 111 -10.74 -7.82 -8.03
N GLY A 112 -10.40 -8.35 -6.87
CA GLY A 112 -11.31 -9.07 -5.99
C GLY A 112 -12.22 -8.18 -5.15
N ASN A 113 -11.70 -7.06 -4.61
CA ASN A 113 -12.50 -6.12 -3.83
C ASN A 113 -11.87 -4.74 -3.77
N ARG A 114 -12.72 -3.72 -3.63
CA ARG A 114 -12.32 -2.35 -3.29
C ARG A 114 -12.00 -2.23 -1.80
N GLY A 115 -11.26 -1.20 -1.48
CA GLY A 115 -10.91 -0.86 -0.11
C GLY A 115 -10.39 0.57 -0.03
N ALA A 116 -9.99 1.00 1.16
CA ALA A 116 -9.50 2.36 1.35
C ALA A 116 -8.24 2.65 0.53
N VAL A 117 -8.22 3.83 -0.07
CA VAL A 117 -7.05 4.45 -0.69
C VAL A 117 -6.83 5.79 -0.04
N VAL A 118 -5.62 6.04 0.46
CA VAL A 118 -5.27 7.28 1.13
C VAL A 118 -3.95 7.78 0.57
N VAL A 119 -3.80 9.08 0.40
CA VAL A 119 -2.55 9.72 -0.05
C VAL A 119 -2.21 10.92 0.81
N GLY A 120 -0.94 11.05 1.16
CA GLY A 120 -0.42 12.17 1.96
C GLY A 120 1.09 12.30 1.89
N GLU A 121 1.57 13.47 2.24
CA GLU A 121 3.00 13.74 2.39
C GLU A 121 3.53 13.14 3.70
N THR A 122 4.79 12.76 3.71
CA THR A 122 5.45 12.19 4.91
C THR A 122 5.75 13.23 5.99
N ASP A 123 5.66 14.53 5.66
CA ASP A 123 5.84 15.65 6.58
C ASP A 123 4.53 16.35 6.97
N ASN A 124 3.39 15.72 6.66
CA ASN A 124 2.05 16.17 7.01
C ASN A 124 1.61 17.50 6.34
N VAL A 125 2.32 17.95 5.29
CA VAL A 125 2.00 19.19 4.59
C VAL A 125 1.33 18.89 3.25
N ILE A 126 0.05 19.18 3.11
CA ILE A 126 -0.65 19.02 1.83
C ILE A 126 -0.14 20.05 0.82
N ARG A 127 0.39 19.54 -0.31
CA ARG A 127 0.92 20.33 -1.43
C ARG A 127 0.04 20.20 -2.68
N GLU A 128 0.30 21.03 -3.67
CA GLU A 128 -0.39 20.93 -4.96
C GLU A 128 -0.17 19.54 -5.61
N ARG A 129 1.04 18.96 -5.52
CA ARG A 129 1.34 17.62 -6.02
C ARG A 129 0.51 16.55 -5.30
N THR A 130 0.29 16.68 -3.98
CA THR A 130 -0.53 15.76 -3.18
C THR A 130 -1.99 15.81 -3.62
N GLN A 131 -2.52 17.03 -3.83
CA GLN A 131 -3.88 17.22 -4.36
C GLN A 131 -4.03 16.65 -5.77
N ARG A 132 -3.00 16.79 -6.62
CA ARG A 132 -2.98 16.21 -7.96
C ARG A 132 -3.00 14.68 -7.91
N MET A 133 -2.19 14.07 -7.06
CA MET A 133 -2.21 12.61 -6.88
C MET A 133 -3.54 12.12 -6.33
N HIS A 134 -4.12 12.81 -5.36
CA HIS A 134 -5.46 12.49 -4.87
C HIS A 134 -6.51 12.51 -5.98
N LYS A 135 -6.51 13.52 -6.87
CA LYS A 135 -7.42 13.57 -8.03
C LYS A 135 -7.23 12.39 -8.97
N LEU A 136 -5.99 11.96 -9.20
CA LEU A 136 -5.69 10.78 -10.04
C LEU A 136 -6.17 9.49 -9.37
N LEU A 137 -5.93 9.31 -8.08
CA LEU A 137 -6.37 8.13 -7.33
C LEU A 137 -7.90 8.03 -7.27
N ARG A 138 -8.61 9.15 -7.26
CA ARG A 138 -10.08 9.17 -7.33
C ARG A 138 -10.68 8.67 -8.64
N ILE A 139 -9.89 8.53 -9.68
CA ILE A 139 -10.33 7.87 -10.93
C ILE A 139 -10.54 6.37 -10.68
N VAL A 140 -9.66 5.76 -9.90
CA VAL A 140 -9.71 4.33 -9.56
C VAL A 140 -10.59 4.08 -8.35
N GLU A 141 -10.46 4.92 -7.31
CA GLU A 141 -11.23 4.83 -6.07
C GLU A 141 -11.89 6.18 -5.78
N PRO A 142 -13.19 6.35 -6.08
CA PRO A 142 -13.90 7.62 -5.90
C PRO A 142 -13.85 8.17 -4.47
N ASP A 143 -13.77 7.27 -3.48
CA ASP A 143 -13.71 7.60 -2.05
C ASP A 143 -12.26 7.71 -1.52
N ALA A 144 -11.26 7.82 -2.41
CA ALA A 144 -9.88 8.05 -1.99
C ALA A 144 -9.75 9.27 -1.09
N VAL A 145 -8.94 9.15 -0.04
CA VAL A 145 -8.77 10.16 1.01
C VAL A 145 -7.48 10.94 0.80
N LEU A 146 -7.57 12.26 0.84
CA LEU A 146 -6.43 13.16 0.99
C LEU A 146 -6.20 13.41 2.48
N THR A 147 -4.99 13.14 2.97
CA THR A 147 -4.67 13.30 4.40
C THR A 147 -3.43 14.15 4.64
N ASP A 148 -3.42 14.84 5.76
CA ASP A 148 -2.25 15.46 6.38
C ASP A 148 -1.60 14.56 7.44
N ASP A 149 -1.98 13.28 7.51
CA ASP A 149 -1.47 12.31 8.48
C ASP A 149 -1.38 10.91 7.85
N ILE A 150 -0.50 10.77 6.86
CA ILE A 150 -0.35 9.47 6.17
C ILE A 150 0.20 8.38 7.10
N TRP A 151 1.06 8.76 8.07
CA TRP A 151 1.66 7.82 8.99
C TRP A 151 0.61 7.14 9.87
N GLY A 152 -0.43 7.87 10.29
CA GLY A 152 -1.54 7.32 11.07
C GLY A 152 -2.25 6.17 10.34
N TYR A 153 -2.44 6.30 9.02
CA TYR A 153 -3.03 5.25 8.19
C TYR A 153 -2.08 4.07 7.95
N LEU A 154 -0.80 4.35 7.64
CA LEU A 154 0.20 3.31 7.40
C LEU A 154 0.42 2.43 8.64
N TRP A 155 0.53 3.04 9.82
CA TRP A 155 0.66 2.29 11.06
C TRP A 155 -0.60 1.50 11.41
N SER A 156 -1.79 2.03 11.15
CA SER A 156 -3.04 1.28 11.32
C SER A 156 -3.09 0.05 10.43
N LYS A 157 -2.64 0.19 9.16
CA LYS A 157 -2.54 -0.95 8.25
C LYS A 157 -1.51 -1.98 8.72
N MET A 158 -0.42 -1.54 9.34
CA MET A 158 0.56 -2.46 9.96
C MET A 158 -0.09 -3.31 11.06
N GLY A 159 -0.91 -2.71 11.94
CA GLY A 159 -1.64 -3.44 12.98
C GLY A 159 -2.63 -4.44 12.41
N TYR A 160 -3.43 -4.01 11.44
CA TYR A 160 -4.35 -4.89 10.72
C TYR A 160 -3.59 -6.00 9.98
N GLY A 161 -2.50 -5.66 9.29
CA GLY A 161 -1.65 -6.60 8.57
C GLY A 161 -1.01 -7.64 9.46
N ALA A 162 -0.57 -7.28 10.67
CA ALA A 162 0.01 -8.22 11.62
C ALA A 162 -0.98 -9.33 11.99
N MET A 163 -2.26 -9.00 12.19
CA MET A 163 -3.31 -10.01 12.39
C MET A 163 -3.53 -10.87 11.15
N LEU A 164 -3.59 -10.26 9.95
CA LEU A 164 -3.78 -10.99 8.70
C LEU A 164 -2.65 -12.00 8.44
N PHE A 165 -1.39 -11.58 8.60
CA PHE A 165 -0.25 -12.47 8.39
C PHE A 165 -0.24 -13.65 9.38
N ALA A 166 -0.72 -13.43 10.61
CA ALA A 166 -0.83 -14.52 11.58
C ALA A 166 -1.83 -15.61 11.15
N THR A 167 -2.86 -15.27 10.37
CA THR A 167 -3.81 -16.28 9.86
C THR A 167 -3.16 -17.28 8.90
N ALA A 168 -2.02 -16.94 8.28
CA ALA A 168 -1.27 -17.86 7.41
C ALA A 168 -0.57 -19.00 8.16
N LEU A 169 -0.56 -18.99 9.49
CA LEU A 169 -0.05 -20.08 10.32
C LEU A 169 -1.02 -21.28 10.39
N THR A 170 -2.23 -21.13 9.84
CA THR A 170 -3.24 -22.19 9.79
C THR A 170 -3.70 -22.43 8.35
N SER A 171 -4.40 -23.53 8.11
CA SER A 171 -5.07 -23.81 6.82
C SER A 171 -6.48 -23.25 6.72
N ASP A 172 -6.97 -22.60 7.78
CA ASP A 172 -8.30 -22.02 7.81
C ASP A 172 -8.35 -20.68 7.06
N SER A 173 -9.55 -20.29 6.60
CA SER A 173 -9.75 -18.98 6.01
C SER A 173 -9.50 -17.85 7.04
N MET A 174 -9.20 -16.64 6.56
CA MET A 174 -9.08 -15.46 7.45
C MET A 174 -10.34 -15.28 8.31
N THR A 175 -11.52 -15.42 7.71
CA THR A 175 -12.81 -15.33 8.42
C THR A 175 -12.91 -16.34 9.55
N ALA A 176 -12.52 -17.59 9.32
CA ALA A 176 -12.54 -18.63 10.34
C ALA A 176 -11.53 -18.33 11.46
N ASN A 177 -10.32 -17.85 11.14
CA ASN A 177 -9.33 -17.44 12.11
C ASN A 177 -9.81 -16.30 13.01
N PHE A 178 -10.45 -15.27 12.43
CA PHE A 178 -10.99 -14.14 13.20
C PHE A 178 -12.22 -14.48 14.03
N ALA A 179 -13.01 -15.47 13.60
CA ALA A 179 -14.19 -15.96 14.34
C ALA A 179 -13.83 -16.89 15.52
N ASP A 180 -12.61 -17.41 15.55
CA ASP A 180 -12.13 -18.32 16.57
C ASP A 180 -11.73 -17.57 17.84
N LEU A 181 -12.52 -17.74 18.92
CA LEU A 181 -12.30 -17.05 20.19
C LEU A 181 -10.99 -17.46 20.90
N ASP A 182 -10.48 -18.68 20.64
CA ASP A 182 -9.23 -19.14 21.23
C ASP A 182 -8.03 -18.47 20.57
N ARG A 183 -8.14 -18.06 19.30
CA ARG A 183 -7.12 -17.32 18.55
C ARG A 183 -7.18 -15.81 18.79
N GLY A 184 -8.33 -15.31 19.21
CA GLY A 184 -8.59 -13.89 19.46
C GLY A 184 -7.51 -13.18 20.29
N PRO A 185 -7.09 -13.72 21.44
CA PRO A 185 -6.05 -13.09 22.26
C PRO A 185 -4.70 -12.92 21.55
N ALA A 186 -4.28 -13.90 20.74
CA ALA A 186 -3.03 -13.81 19.97
C ALA A 186 -3.13 -12.74 18.87
N LEU A 187 -4.21 -12.75 18.09
CA LEU A 187 -4.46 -11.78 17.02
C LEU A 187 -4.53 -10.35 17.56
N THR A 188 -5.33 -10.13 18.59
CA THR A 188 -5.44 -8.82 19.24
C THR A 188 -4.13 -8.38 19.90
N GLY A 189 -3.36 -9.32 20.44
CA GLY A 189 -2.02 -9.08 20.99
C GLY A 189 -1.08 -8.48 19.95
N LEU A 190 -1.03 -9.06 18.75
CA LEU A 190 -0.23 -8.54 17.64
C LEU A 190 -0.60 -7.11 17.24
N ALA A 191 -1.90 -6.84 17.04
CA ALA A 191 -2.34 -5.49 16.73
C ALA A 191 -2.00 -4.49 17.85
N ARG A 192 -2.13 -4.89 19.12
CA ARG A 192 -1.76 -4.07 20.29
C ARG A 192 -0.28 -3.73 20.33
N GLU A 193 0.59 -4.68 20.00
CA GLU A 193 2.05 -4.42 19.94
C GLU A 193 2.36 -3.37 18.89
N VAL A 194 1.77 -3.48 17.70
CA VAL A 194 1.95 -2.49 16.64
C VAL A 194 1.40 -1.12 17.05
N MET A 195 0.20 -1.07 17.65
CA MET A 195 -0.39 0.21 18.10
C MET A 195 0.43 0.87 19.22
N ARG A 196 0.98 0.08 20.16
CA ARG A 196 1.89 0.61 21.19
C ARG A 196 3.15 1.22 20.58
N THR A 197 3.73 0.55 19.60
CA THR A 197 4.90 1.04 18.88
C THR A 197 4.58 2.32 18.12
N ALA A 198 3.45 2.39 17.43
CA ALA A 198 3.00 3.60 16.73
C ALA A 198 2.87 4.80 17.69
N VAL A 199 2.23 4.60 18.83
CA VAL A 199 2.07 5.65 19.86
C VAL A 199 3.43 6.07 20.43
N ALA A 200 4.35 5.12 20.68
CA ALA A 200 5.70 5.42 21.17
C ALA A 200 6.52 6.23 20.15
N GLU A 201 6.28 6.02 18.85
CA GLU A 201 6.84 6.81 17.73
C GLU A 201 6.12 8.16 17.52
N GLY A 202 5.17 8.52 18.37
CA GLY A 202 4.42 9.77 18.30
C GLY A 202 3.35 9.80 17.20
N VAL A 203 3.00 8.64 16.63
CA VAL A 203 1.97 8.53 15.60
C VAL A 203 0.60 8.35 16.23
N ASN A 204 -0.42 8.97 15.64
CA ASN A 204 -1.83 8.80 16.01
C ASN A 204 -2.53 7.90 14.97
N PRO A 205 -2.67 6.58 15.21
CA PRO A 205 -3.26 5.67 14.24
C PRO A 205 -4.68 6.06 13.84
N ARG A 206 -4.99 5.96 12.54
CA ARG A 206 -6.26 6.37 11.93
C ARG A 206 -7.13 5.18 11.55
N PRO A 207 -8.45 5.27 11.74
CA PRO A 207 -9.37 4.20 11.34
C PRO A 207 -9.50 4.09 9.82
N PHE A 208 -9.78 2.87 9.33
CA PHE A 208 -10.08 2.60 7.93
C PHE A 208 -10.87 1.29 7.79
N ASN A 209 -11.76 1.18 6.83
CA ASN A 209 -12.47 -0.06 6.45
C ASN A 209 -12.97 -0.91 7.63
N GLY A 210 -13.49 -0.29 8.67
CA GLY A 210 -13.96 -0.98 9.89
C GLY A 210 -12.87 -1.38 10.88
N PHE A 211 -11.57 -1.20 10.54
CA PHE A 211 -10.50 -1.31 11.52
C PHE A 211 -10.46 -0.06 12.39
N GLU A 212 -10.71 -0.24 13.70
CA GLU A 212 -10.71 0.85 14.68
C GLU A 212 -9.47 0.72 15.60
N PRO A 213 -8.41 1.51 15.37
CA PRO A 213 -7.16 1.40 16.13
C PRO A 213 -7.35 1.60 17.65
N LYS A 214 -8.35 2.39 18.05
CA LYS A 214 -8.62 2.66 19.47
C LYS A 214 -8.95 1.39 20.25
N ALA A 215 -9.52 0.37 19.60
CA ALA A 215 -9.78 -0.93 20.23
C ALA A 215 -8.50 -1.66 20.65
N PHE A 216 -7.37 -1.33 20.04
CA PHE A 216 -6.06 -1.94 20.27
C PHE A 216 -5.07 -1.02 21.00
N MET A 217 -5.49 0.17 21.39
CA MET A 217 -4.64 1.12 22.12
C MET A 217 -4.34 0.64 23.55
N PRO A 218 -3.27 1.12 24.19
CA PRO A 218 -2.81 0.65 25.51
C PRO A 218 -3.87 0.61 26.61
N ASN A 219 -4.90 1.43 26.52
CA ASN A 219 -5.98 1.54 27.52
C ASN A 219 -7.31 0.92 27.05
N ALA A 220 -7.34 0.25 25.91
CA ALA A 220 -8.55 -0.41 25.42
C ALA A 220 -8.84 -1.67 26.25
N ALA A 221 -10.08 -1.83 26.67
CA ALA A 221 -10.51 -3.08 27.32
C ALA A 221 -10.51 -4.23 26.31
N ASP A 222 -10.15 -5.44 26.75
CA ASP A 222 -10.03 -6.62 25.89
C ASP A 222 -11.31 -6.92 25.11
N ALA A 223 -12.47 -6.74 25.75
CA ALA A 223 -13.77 -6.98 25.12
C ALA A 223 -14.11 -6.04 23.94
N SER A 224 -13.51 -4.85 23.86
CA SER A 224 -13.75 -3.92 22.75
C SER A 224 -12.86 -4.22 21.53
N ALA A 225 -11.80 -4.97 21.72
CA ALA A 225 -10.88 -5.38 20.64
C ALA A 225 -11.36 -6.64 19.87
N LEU A 226 -12.35 -7.37 20.41
CA LEU A 226 -12.87 -8.62 19.86
C LEU A 226 -14.19 -8.45 19.10
N LYS A 227 -14.78 -7.25 19.09
CA LYS A 227 -15.97 -6.91 18.30
C LYS A 227 -15.61 -6.40 16.92
#